data_3a167b04597789fa5fe68b8833287fb4
#
_entry.id   3a167b04597789fa5fe68b8833287fb4
#
_cell.length_a   1.000
_cell.length_b   1.000
_cell.length_c   1.000
_cell.angle_alpha   90.00
_cell.angle_beta   90.00
_cell.angle_gamma   90.00
#
_symmetry.space_group_name_H-M   'P 1'
#
loop_
_entity.id
_entity.type
_entity.pdbx_description
1 polymer ?
#
loop_
_entity_poly.entity_id
_entity_poly.type
_entity_poly.pdbx_seq_one_letter_code
_entity_poly.pdbx_strand_id
1 'polypeptide(L)'
;LDGAIQYSMFPGGARIRPTILLSVAVACGDDNPSLADASAAALEMIHCASLVHDDLPCFDNAETRRGKPSVHSKYGESTAVLVGDSLIANAFGVIAKASNNDAIRAAKLIELLSKYTGFPKGICAGQAWEAEMSVDLSAYHQTKTGALFIAATQMGAASAGHDPEPWFELGARIGEAFQVADDLLDVL
;
A
#
# COMPACT_ATOMS: atom_id res chain seq x y z
N LEU A 1 -10.42 -9.29 17.17
CA LEU A 1 -9.58 -8.94 16.04
C LEU A 1 -10.40 -8.43 14.85
N ASP A 2 -11.48 -9.11 14.45
CA ASP A 2 -12.32 -8.75 13.29
C ASP A 2 -12.80 -7.28 13.32
N GLY A 3 -13.40 -6.83 14.45
CA GLY A 3 -13.83 -5.44 14.59
C GLY A 3 -12.69 -4.43 14.51
N ALA A 4 -11.46 -4.77 14.91
CA ALA A 4 -10.30 -3.91 14.79
C ALA A 4 -9.78 -3.85 13.35
N ILE A 5 -9.82 -4.97 12.60
CA ILE A 5 -9.50 -5.01 11.16
C ILE A 5 -10.50 -4.13 10.38
N GLN A 6 -11.81 -4.30 10.61
CA GLN A 6 -12.83 -3.46 9.98
C GLN A 6 -12.64 -1.98 10.32
N TYR A 7 -12.32 -1.67 11.57
CA TYR A 7 -12.04 -0.32 12.01
C TYR A 7 -10.84 0.32 11.28
N SER A 8 -9.78 -0.44 11.03
CA SER A 8 -8.60 0.03 10.31
C SER A 8 -8.85 0.23 8.80
N MET A 9 -9.70 -0.61 8.21
CA MET A 9 -9.98 -0.60 6.77
C MET A 9 -11.06 0.42 6.37
N PHE A 10 -12.08 0.63 7.19
CA PHE A 10 -13.30 1.36 6.80
C PHE A 10 -13.60 2.68 7.54
N PRO A 11 -12.64 3.41 8.11
CA PRO A 11 -12.92 4.72 8.71
C PRO A 11 -12.94 5.86 7.69
N GLY A 12 -12.85 5.58 6.38
CA GLY A 12 -12.72 6.58 5.32
C GLY A 12 -11.33 6.56 4.68
N GLY A 13 -11.02 7.61 3.92
CA GLY A 13 -9.80 7.75 3.14
C GLY A 13 -10.12 7.89 1.66
N ALA A 14 -9.24 8.58 0.92
CA ALA A 14 -9.49 8.92 -0.49
C ALA A 14 -9.35 7.74 -1.46
N ARG A 15 -8.85 6.59 -1.00
CA ARG A 15 -8.66 5.38 -1.82
C ARG A 15 -7.89 5.64 -3.12
N ILE A 16 -6.91 6.54 -3.08
CA ILE A 16 -6.19 6.99 -4.29
C ILE A 16 -5.44 5.83 -4.94
N ARG A 17 -4.73 5.02 -4.17
CA ARG A 17 -3.90 3.91 -4.70
C ARG A 17 -4.73 2.85 -5.41
N PRO A 18 -5.81 2.29 -4.82
CA PRO A 18 -6.68 1.37 -5.55
C PRO A 18 -7.36 2.02 -6.76
N THR A 19 -7.74 3.30 -6.69
CA THR A 19 -8.32 4.01 -7.84
C THR A 19 -7.33 4.12 -9.00
N ILE A 20 -6.06 4.45 -8.73
CA ILE A 20 -5.01 4.49 -9.76
C ILE A 20 -4.82 3.10 -10.38
N LEU A 21 -4.72 2.05 -9.57
CA LEU A 21 -4.55 0.68 -10.05
C LEU A 21 -5.67 0.30 -11.02
N LEU A 22 -6.92 0.49 -10.63
CA LEU A 22 -8.08 0.16 -11.46
C LEU A 22 -8.15 1.03 -12.72
N SER A 23 -7.78 2.32 -12.63
CA SER A 23 -7.73 3.20 -13.79
C SER A 23 -6.70 2.75 -14.82
N VAL A 24 -5.53 2.29 -14.36
CA VAL A 24 -4.49 1.74 -15.25
C VAL A 24 -4.94 0.41 -15.84
N ALA A 25 -5.56 -0.49 -15.05
CA ALA A 25 -6.10 -1.74 -15.57
C ALA A 25 -7.12 -1.49 -16.69
N VAL A 26 -8.05 -0.57 -16.48
CA VAL A 26 -9.04 -0.17 -17.51
C VAL A 26 -8.36 0.42 -18.75
N ALA A 27 -7.37 1.28 -18.57
CA ALA A 27 -6.61 1.86 -19.69
C ALA A 27 -5.83 0.81 -20.51
N CYS A 28 -5.44 -0.29 -19.87
CA CYS A 28 -4.83 -1.47 -20.49
C CYS A 28 -5.85 -2.47 -21.08
N GLY A 29 -7.15 -2.19 -21.00
CA GLY A 29 -8.18 -3.07 -21.58
C GLY A 29 -8.56 -4.25 -20.68
N ASP A 30 -8.58 -4.06 -19.37
CA ASP A 30 -8.85 -5.03 -18.29
C ASP A 30 -9.73 -6.22 -18.70
N ASP A 31 -9.09 -7.33 -19.01
CA ASP A 31 -9.73 -8.59 -19.41
C ASP A 31 -10.04 -9.52 -18.22
N ASN A 32 -9.61 -9.14 -17.02
CA ASN A 32 -9.82 -9.88 -15.77
C ASN A 32 -10.14 -8.96 -14.58
N PRO A 33 -11.33 -8.31 -14.57
CA PRO A 33 -11.70 -7.37 -13.51
C PRO A 33 -11.63 -7.95 -12.09
N SER A 34 -11.91 -9.23 -11.93
CA SER A 34 -11.81 -9.91 -10.64
C SER A 34 -10.39 -9.88 -10.07
N LEU A 35 -9.39 -10.04 -10.92
CA LEU A 35 -7.98 -10.01 -10.52
C LEU A 35 -7.51 -8.58 -10.28
N ALA A 36 -7.98 -7.60 -11.07
CA ALA A 36 -7.72 -6.18 -10.85
C ALA A 36 -8.31 -5.70 -9.53
N ASP A 37 -9.58 -6.05 -9.23
CA ASP A 37 -10.24 -5.73 -7.97
C ASP A 37 -9.52 -6.33 -6.76
N ALA A 38 -9.13 -7.61 -6.85
CA ALA A 38 -8.36 -8.29 -5.80
C ALA A 38 -7.00 -7.60 -5.56
N SER A 39 -6.33 -7.18 -6.63
CA SER A 39 -5.05 -6.47 -6.56
C SER A 39 -5.19 -5.08 -5.92
N ALA A 40 -6.26 -4.36 -6.27
CA ALA A 40 -6.58 -3.07 -5.67
C ALA A 40 -6.90 -3.19 -4.17
N ALA A 41 -7.67 -4.21 -3.79
CA ALA A 41 -7.97 -4.52 -2.40
C ALA A 41 -6.69 -4.90 -1.63
N ALA A 42 -5.82 -5.72 -2.22
CA ALA A 42 -4.55 -6.12 -1.61
C ALA A 42 -3.64 -4.93 -1.36
N LEU A 43 -3.51 -4.03 -2.34
CA LEU A 43 -2.71 -2.82 -2.22
C LEU A 43 -3.23 -1.90 -1.10
N GLU A 44 -4.54 -1.76 -0.98
CA GLU A 44 -5.15 -0.98 0.10
C GLU A 44 -4.98 -1.64 1.47
N MET A 45 -5.02 -2.98 1.56
CA MET A 45 -4.72 -3.72 2.80
C MET A 45 -3.28 -3.44 3.26
N ILE A 46 -2.30 -3.47 2.35
CA ILE A 46 -0.91 -3.12 2.67
C ILE A 46 -0.81 -1.67 3.16
N HIS A 47 -1.47 -0.73 2.48
CA HIS A 47 -1.49 0.66 2.93
C HIS A 47 -2.12 0.81 4.32
N CYS A 48 -3.24 0.16 4.60
CA CYS A 48 -3.87 0.21 5.91
C CYS A 48 -2.99 -0.43 6.99
N ALA A 49 -2.32 -1.55 6.68
CA ALA A 49 -1.37 -2.21 7.58
C ALA A 49 -0.23 -1.28 7.96
N SER A 50 0.36 -0.57 6.97
CA SER A 50 1.45 0.36 7.23
C SER A 50 1.02 1.49 8.17
N LEU A 51 -0.17 2.07 7.97
CA LEU A 51 -0.70 3.12 8.86
C LEU A 51 -0.95 2.61 10.29
N VAL A 52 -1.44 1.38 10.44
CA VAL A 52 -1.65 0.78 11.76
C VAL A 52 -0.33 0.56 12.50
N HIS A 53 0.71 0.12 11.80
CA HIS A 53 2.03 -0.07 12.37
C HIS A 53 2.74 1.25 12.65
N ASP A 54 2.66 2.22 11.74
CA ASP A 54 3.21 3.57 11.92
C ASP A 54 2.69 4.25 13.19
N ASP A 55 1.40 4.08 13.51
CA ASP A 55 0.79 4.66 14.69
C ASP A 55 1.28 4.06 16.02
N LEU A 56 1.95 2.90 16.02
CA LEU A 56 2.41 2.22 17.24
C LEU A 56 3.40 3.08 18.04
N PRO A 57 3.45 2.90 19.40
CA PRO A 57 4.40 3.63 20.25
C PRO A 57 5.88 3.44 19.91
N CYS A 58 6.24 2.35 19.22
CA CYS A 58 7.61 2.10 18.75
C CYS A 58 7.98 2.85 17.45
N PHE A 59 7.01 3.52 16.83
CA PHE A 59 7.17 4.38 15.65
C PHE A 59 6.67 5.79 15.98
N ASP A 60 5.59 6.27 15.38
CA ASP A 60 5.10 7.65 15.52
C ASP A 60 4.38 7.91 16.85
N ASN A 61 3.96 6.86 17.57
CA ASN A 61 3.14 6.95 18.78
C ASN A 61 1.92 7.86 18.60
N ALA A 62 1.24 7.72 17.47
CA ALA A 62 0.12 8.57 17.12
C ALA A 62 -1.16 8.15 17.83
N GLU A 63 -1.72 8.98 18.70
CA GLU A 63 -2.97 8.68 19.41
C GLU A 63 -4.18 8.69 18.49
N THR A 64 -4.13 9.46 17.39
CA THR A 64 -5.25 9.63 16.45
C THR A 64 -4.81 9.45 15.01
N ARG A 65 -5.71 8.92 14.17
CA ARG A 65 -5.59 8.83 12.72
C ARG A 65 -6.89 9.27 12.05
N ARG A 66 -6.81 10.26 11.14
CA ARG A 66 -7.98 10.81 10.44
C ARG A 66 -9.10 11.28 11.41
N GLY A 67 -8.70 11.94 12.51
CA GLY A 67 -9.63 12.47 13.51
C GLY A 67 -10.31 11.43 14.41
N LYS A 68 -9.87 10.17 14.37
CA LYS A 68 -10.33 9.08 15.24
C LYS A 68 -9.17 8.48 16.02
N PRO A 69 -9.40 7.84 17.19
CA PRO A 69 -8.36 7.11 17.89
C PRO A 69 -7.65 6.13 16.94
N SER A 70 -6.31 6.04 17.02
CA SER A 70 -5.55 5.02 16.31
C SER A 70 -5.93 3.61 16.79
N VAL A 71 -5.52 2.58 16.04
CA VAL A 71 -5.89 1.20 16.41
C VAL A 71 -5.29 0.82 17.75
N HIS A 72 -4.03 1.19 18.02
CA HIS A 72 -3.39 0.87 19.30
C HIS A 72 -4.04 1.62 20.47
N SER A 73 -4.44 2.87 20.29
CA SER A 73 -5.12 3.67 21.31
C SER A 73 -6.50 3.10 21.67
N LYS A 74 -7.20 2.52 20.67
CA LYS A 74 -8.55 2.00 20.85
C LYS A 74 -8.61 0.54 21.29
N TYR A 75 -7.72 -0.30 20.75
CA TYR A 75 -7.78 -1.77 20.92
C TYR A 75 -6.54 -2.36 21.60
N GLY A 76 -5.55 -1.53 21.92
CA GLY A 76 -4.28 -1.93 22.52
C GLY A 76 -3.21 -2.30 21.48
N GLU A 77 -1.94 -2.18 21.87
CA GLU A 77 -0.77 -2.38 21.00
C GLU A 77 -0.72 -3.78 20.40
N SER A 78 -0.90 -4.82 21.23
CA SER A 78 -0.88 -6.21 20.76
C SER A 78 -1.92 -6.46 19.67
N THR A 79 -3.12 -5.87 19.79
CA THR A 79 -4.17 -5.98 18.77
C THR A 79 -3.78 -5.22 17.51
N ALA A 80 -3.16 -4.05 17.62
CA ALA A 80 -2.71 -3.27 16.47
C ALA A 80 -1.64 -4.02 15.65
N VAL A 81 -0.64 -4.63 16.31
CA VAL A 81 0.34 -5.50 15.65
C VAL A 81 -0.35 -6.60 14.86
N LEU A 82 -1.26 -7.36 15.51
CA LEU A 82 -1.97 -8.46 14.87
C LEU A 82 -2.92 -8.01 13.74
N VAL A 83 -3.47 -6.78 13.81
CA VAL A 83 -4.24 -6.18 12.71
C VAL A 83 -3.34 -5.97 11.49
N GLY A 84 -2.19 -5.32 11.66
CA GLY A 84 -1.26 -5.09 10.57
C GLY A 84 -0.77 -6.41 9.94
N ASP A 85 -0.34 -7.38 10.77
CA ASP A 85 0.10 -8.70 10.30
C ASP A 85 -1.00 -9.43 9.53
N SER A 86 -2.24 -9.38 10.03
CA SER A 86 -3.39 -10.02 9.38
C SER A 86 -3.71 -9.37 8.04
N LEU A 87 -3.63 -8.03 7.93
CA LEU A 87 -3.84 -7.31 6.68
C LEU A 87 -2.76 -7.65 5.65
N ILE A 88 -1.49 -7.72 6.06
CA ILE A 88 -0.38 -8.14 5.19
C ILE A 88 -0.61 -9.56 4.66
N ALA A 89 -0.89 -10.51 5.54
CA ALA A 89 -1.13 -11.90 5.13
C ALA A 89 -2.35 -12.01 4.18
N ASN A 90 -3.46 -11.33 4.50
CA ASN A 90 -4.67 -11.34 3.69
C ASN A 90 -4.48 -10.67 2.32
N ALA A 91 -3.61 -9.64 2.20
CA ALA A 91 -3.31 -8.99 0.94
C ALA A 91 -2.79 -9.98 -0.11
N PHE A 92 -1.85 -10.85 0.27
CA PHE A 92 -1.38 -11.91 -0.63
C PHE A 92 -2.46 -12.98 -0.88
N GLY A 93 -3.23 -13.31 0.16
CA GLY A 93 -4.31 -14.29 0.09
C GLY A 93 -5.43 -13.93 -0.90
N VAL A 94 -5.84 -12.65 -0.97
CA VAL A 94 -6.92 -12.23 -1.87
C VAL A 94 -6.49 -12.30 -3.34
N ILE A 95 -5.24 -11.96 -3.69
CA ILE A 95 -4.71 -12.12 -5.04
C ILE A 95 -4.64 -13.60 -5.41
N ALA A 96 -4.06 -14.43 -4.52
CA ALA A 96 -3.96 -15.86 -4.74
C ALA A 96 -5.34 -16.51 -4.95
N LYS A 97 -6.35 -16.09 -4.18
CA LYS A 97 -7.72 -16.58 -4.30
C LYS A 97 -8.42 -16.17 -5.60
N ALA A 98 -8.08 -14.97 -6.11
CA ALA A 98 -8.63 -14.45 -7.36
C ALA A 98 -7.89 -14.99 -8.60
N SER A 99 -6.83 -15.79 -8.44
CA SER A 99 -6.01 -16.30 -9.55
C SER A 99 -6.79 -17.16 -10.55
N ASN A 100 -7.85 -17.85 -10.10
CA ASN A 100 -8.69 -18.72 -10.90
C ASN A 100 -7.90 -19.52 -11.96
N ASN A 101 -7.98 -19.10 -13.23
CA ASN A 101 -7.29 -19.74 -14.35
C ASN A 101 -6.03 -18.99 -14.82
N ASP A 102 -5.59 -17.95 -14.11
CA ASP A 102 -4.42 -17.11 -14.48
C ASP A 102 -3.39 -17.05 -13.35
N ALA A 103 -2.85 -18.21 -13.00
CA ALA A 103 -1.85 -18.32 -11.93
C ALA A 103 -0.54 -17.56 -12.24
N ILE A 104 -0.18 -17.42 -13.52
CA ILE A 104 1.04 -16.71 -13.93
C ILE A 104 0.89 -15.21 -13.63
N ARG A 105 -0.25 -14.63 -14.01
CA ARG A 105 -0.55 -13.22 -13.76
C ARG A 105 -0.68 -12.94 -12.25
N ALA A 106 -1.34 -13.83 -11.52
CA ALA A 106 -1.44 -13.73 -10.07
C ALA A 106 -0.07 -13.80 -9.38
N ALA A 107 0.82 -14.69 -9.82
CA ALA A 107 2.20 -14.78 -9.31
C ALA A 107 2.97 -13.48 -9.55
N LYS A 108 2.81 -12.84 -10.72
CA LYS A 108 3.43 -11.54 -11.04
C LYS A 108 2.91 -10.42 -10.14
N LEU A 109 1.62 -10.41 -9.85
CA LEU A 109 1.00 -9.43 -8.94
C LEU A 109 1.51 -9.59 -7.51
N ILE A 110 1.64 -10.83 -7.04
CA ILE A 110 2.20 -11.17 -5.72
C ILE A 110 3.68 -10.73 -5.65
N GLU A 111 4.46 -10.96 -6.69
CA GLU A 111 5.86 -10.49 -6.80
C GLU A 111 5.95 -8.96 -6.68
N LEU A 112 5.13 -8.23 -7.44
CA LEU A 112 5.10 -6.77 -7.39
C LEU A 112 4.66 -6.25 -6.02
N LEU A 113 3.61 -6.82 -5.43
CA LEU A 113 3.14 -6.45 -4.09
C LEU A 113 4.25 -6.68 -3.06
N SER A 114 4.93 -7.82 -3.11
CA SER A 114 6.06 -8.14 -2.22
C SER A 114 7.22 -7.17 -2.39
N LYS A 115 7.59 -6.85 -3.63
CA LYS A 115 8.68 -5.91 -3.96
C LYS A 115 8.47 -4.53 -3.34
N TYR A 116 7.24 -4.00 -3.41
CA TYR A 116 6.92 -2.65 -2.95
C TYR A 116 6.42 -2.59 -1.49
N THR A 117 6.20 -3.75 -0.87
CA THR A 117 5.93 -3.84 0.57
C THR A 117 7.21 -4.06 1.36
N GLY A 118 8.06 -4.99 0.95
CA GLY A 118 9.20 -5.49 1.71
C GLY A 118 10.51 -4.70 1.52
N PHE A 119 11.62 -5.41 1.71
CA PHE A 119 12.98 -4.89 1.56
C PHE A 119 13.57 -5.41 0.23
N PRO A 120 14.44 -4.66 -0.46
CA PRO A 120 15.03 -3.36 -0.10
C PRO A 120 14.30 -2.12 -0.67
N LYS A 121 13.22 -2.26 -1.42
CA LYS A 121 12.62 -1.16 -2.21
C LYS A 121 11.18 -0.82 -1.82
N GLY A 122 10.61 -1.51 -0.85
CA GLY A 122 9.25 -1.31 -0.41
C GLY A 122 9.15 -0.45 0.85
N ILE A 123 7.91 -0.24 1.29
CA ILE A 123 7.59 0.62 2.43
C ILE A 123 8.28 0.20 3.73
N CYS A 124 8.55 -1.11 3.94
CA CYS A 124 9.31 -1.57 5.11
C CYS A 124 10.74 -1.03 5.11
N ALA A 125 11.39 -0.94 3.95
CA ALA A 125 12.72 -0.32 3.84
C ALA A 125 12.66 1.19 4.11
N GLY A 126 11.63 1.87 3.56
CA GLY A 126 11.41 3.30 3.83
C GLY A 126 11.23 3.57 5.32
N GLN A 127 10.43 2.74 6.00
CA GLN A 127 10.23 2.87 7.44
C GLN A 127 11.51 2.62 8.25
N ALA A 128 12.32 1.62 7.85
CA ALA A 128 13.58 1.34 8.53
C ALA A 128 14.60 2.49 8.41
N TRP A 129 14.58 3.22 7.30
CA TRP A 129 15.48 4.36 7.08
C TRP A 129 15.21 5.55 7.98
N GLU A 130 14.03 5.70 8.57
CA GLU A 130 13.75 6.75 9.57
C GLU A 130 14.62 6.63 10.82
N ALA A 131 15.08 5.43 11.13
CA ALA A 131 15.97 5.19 12.27
C ALA A 131 17.46 5.41 11.95
N GLU A 132 17.82 5.70 10.69
CA GLU A 132 19.21 5.87 10.28
C GLU A 132 19.69 7.33 10.43
N MET A 133 20.96 7.52 10.85
CA MET A 133 21.54 8.85 11.13
C MET A 133 21.78 9.71 9.88
N SER A 134 21.75 9.13 8.68
CA SER A 134 21.94 9.85 7.41
C SER A 134 21.21 9.11 6.28
N VAL A 135 20.19 9.75 5.75
CA VAL A 135 19.35 9.21 4.68
C VAL A 135 19.33 10.18 3.50
N ASP A 136 19.43 9.66 2.28
CA ASP A 136 19.06 10.42 1.10
C ASP A 136 17.55 10.66 1.11
N LEU A 137 17.17 11.91 1.31
CA LEU A 137 15.77 12.32 1.49
C LEU A 137 14.92 11.94 0.27
N SER A 138 15.47 12.06 -0.95
CA SER A 138 14.76 11.70 -2.19
C SER A 138 14.50 10.20 -2.28
N ALA A 139 15.52 9.38 -1.97
CA ALA A 139 15.38 7.94 -1.94
C ALA A 139 14.40 7.47 -0.84
N TYR A 140 14.42 8.14 0.31
CA TYR A 140 13.49 7.88 1.41
C TYR A 140 12.03 8.14 1.00
N HIS A 141 11.72 9.34 0.48
CA HIS A 141 10.35 9.68 0.03
C HIS A 141 9.86 8.74 -1.07
N GLN A 142 10.74 8.40 -2.02
CA GLN A 142 10.40 7.44 -3.08
C GLN A 142 10.07 6.05 -2.51
N THR A 143 10.78 5.62 -1.46
CA THR A 143 10.62 4.28 -0.88
C THR A 143 9.47 4.24 0.12
N LYS A 144 9.32 5.23 1.00
CA LYS A 144 8.24 5.26 1.99
C LYS A 144 6.88 5.60 1.36
N THR A 145 6.80 6.65 0.56
CA THR A 145 5.54 7.15 -0.01
C THR A 145 5.34 6.66 -1.45
N GLY A 146 6.36 6.77 -2.29
CA GLY A 146 6.31 6.48 -3.72
C GLY A 146 6.11 5.01 -4.06
N ALA A 147 6.63 4.08 -3.24
CA ALA A 147 6.60 2.65 -3.54
C ALA A 147 5.19 2.12 -3.85
N LEU A 148 4.19 2.48 -3.05
CA LEU A 148 2.81 2.00 -3.28
C LEU A 148 2.11 2.72 -4.44
N PHE A 149 2.56 3.89 -4.89
CA PHE A 149 2.08 4.51 -6.13
C PHE A 149 2.67 3.81 -7.36
N ILE A 150 3.95 3.44 -7.31
CA ILE A 150 4.58 2.60 -8.34
C ILE A 150 3.90 1.23 -8.38
N ALA A 151 3.65 0.62 -7.22
CA ALA A 151 2.88 -0.63 -7.13
C ALA A 151 1.51 -0.49 -7.80
N ALA A 152 0.78 0.61 -7.55
CA ALA A 152 -0.55 0.83 -8.12
C ALA A 152 -0.52 0.83 -9.65
N THR A 153 0.40 1.56 -10.26
CA THR A 153 0.49 1.64 -11.73
C THR A 153 0.97 0.33 -12.35
N GLN A 154 2.00 -0.28 -11.78
CA GLN A 154 2.56 -1.54 -12.29
C GLN A 154 1.60 -2.73 -12.10
N MET A 155 0.96 -2.84 -10.94
CA MET A 155 -0.02 -3.89 -10.69
C MET A 155 -1.29 -3.70 -11.54
N GLY A 156 -1.70 -2.45 -11.82
CA GLY A 156 -2.80 -2.17 -12.73
C GLY A 156 -2.53 -2.72 -14.13
N ALA A 157 -1.36 -2.44 -14.71
CA ALA A 157 -0.95 -2.98 -16.00
C ALA A 157 -0.82 -4.51 -15.97
N ALA A 158 -0.18 -5.06 -14.95
CA ALA A 158 0.01 -6.50 -14.80
C ALA A 158 -1.31 -7.26 -14.63
N SER A 159 -2.31 -6.69 -13.92
CA SER A 159 -3.63 -7.30 -13.78
C SER A 159 -4.38 -7.42 -15.10
N ALA A 160 -4.14 -6.51 -16.04
CA ALA A 160 -4.66 -6.53 -17.40
C ALA A 160 -3.76 -7.30 -18.40
N GLY A 161 -2.75 -8.01 -17.93
CA GLY A 161 -1.86 -8.84 -18.78
C GLY A 161 -0.79 -8.08 -19.56
N HIS A 162 -0.54 -6.82 -19.21
CA HIS A 162 0.48 -5.99 -19.85
C HIS A 162 1.81 -6.00 -19.07
N ASP A 163 2.91 -5.65 -19.76
CA ASP A 163 4.21 -5.44 -19.12
C ASP A 163 4.10 -4.27 -18.12
N PRO A 164 4.42 -4.49 -16.83
CA PRO A 164 4.37 -3.45 -15.83
C PRO A 164 5.52 -2.43 -15.93
N GLU A 165 6.64 -2.75 -16.57
CA GLU A 165 7.86 -1.91 -16.51
C GLU A 165 7.65 -0.50 -17.08
N PRO A 166 6.96 -0.28 -18.21
CA PRO A 166 6.69 1.06 -18.73
C PRO A 166 5.86 1.97 -17.78
N TRP A 167 5.16 1.37 -16.81
CA TRP A 167 4.30 2.09 -15.87
C TRP A 167 5.01 2.55 -14.59
N PHE A 168 6.30 2.20 -14.44
CA PHE A 168 7.11 2.60 -13.30
C PHE A 168 7.19 4.13 -13.15
N GLU A 169 7.58 4.81 -14.23
CA GLU A 169 7.80 6.27 -14.22
C GLU A 169 6.52 7.04 -13.87
N LEU A 170 5.38 6.61 -14.40
CA LEU A 170 4.09 7.23 -14.04
C LEU A 170 3.82 7.12 -12.55
N GLY A 171 4.02 5.94 -11.97
CA GLY A 171 3.83 5.72 -10.52
C GLY A 171 4.79 6.57 -9.68
N ALA A 172 6.05 6.65 -10.09
CA ALA A 172 7.06 7.48 -9.43
C ALA A 172 6.66 8.97 -9.43
N ARG A 173 6.25 9.51 -10.58
CA ARG A 173 5.81 10.91 -10.70
C ARG A 173 4.55 11.22 -9.90
N ILE A 174 3.59 10.30 -9.87
CA ILE A 174 2.39 10.47 -9.03
C ILE A 174 2.79 10.48 -7.55
N GLY A 175 3.70 9.60 -7.12
CA GLY A 175 4.20 9.57 -5.75
C GLY A 175 4.91 10.86 -5.35
N GLU A 176 5.78 11.39 -6.21
CA GLU A 176 6.45 12.70 -6.00
C GLU A 176 5.42 13.84 -5.88
N ALA A 177 4.45 13.91 -6.79
CA ALA A 177 3.42 14.95 -6.76
C ALA A 177 2.55 14.86 -5.49
N PHE A 178 2.25 13.63 -5.04
CA PHE A 178 1.51 13.41 -3.80
C PHE A 178 2.29 13.91 -2.59
N GLN A 179 3.60 13.60 -2.50
CA GLN A 179 4.45 14.05 -1.40
C GLN A 179 4.52 15.58 -1.35
N VAL A 180 4.74 16.25 -2.49
CA VAL A 180 4.75 17.71 -2.55
C VAL A 180 3.42 18.32 -2.09
N ALA A 181 2.29 17.69 -2.45
CA ALA A 181 0.98 18.17 -2.02
C ALA A 181 0.76 17.99 -0.51
N ASP A 182 1.25 16.89 0.06
CA ASP A 182 1.18 16.59 1.50
C ASP A 182 2.04 17.60 2.28
N ASP A 183 3.30 17.81 1.87
CA ASP A 183 4.22 18.80 2.46
C ASP A 183 3.65 20.22 2.43
N LEU A 184 2.91 20.60 1.37
CA LEU A 184 2.27 21.92 1.27
C LEU A 184 1.08 22.04 2.25
N LEU A 185 0.34 20.97 2.49
CA LEU A 185 -0.77 20.98 3.44
C LEU A 185 -0.32 21.06 4.88
N ASP A 186 0.87 20.55 5.20
CA ASP A 186 1.45 20.62 6.55
C ASP A 186 1.94 22.06 6.93
N VAL A 187 2.11 22.94 5.95
CA VAL A 187 2.58 24.31 6.15
C VAL A 187 1.44 25.34 6.18
N LEU A 188 0.23 24.95 5.77
CA LEU A 188 -0.98 25.80 5.72
C LEU A 188 -1.83 25.66 6.98
#